data_7651cb37e7e97a1bac62018e6d048655
#
_entry.id   7651cb37e7e97a1bac62018e6d048655
#
_cell.length_a   1.000
_cell.length_b   1.000
_cell.length_c   1.000
_cell.angle_alpha   90.00
_cell.angle_beta   90.00
_cell.angle_gamma   90.00
#
_symmetry.space_group_name_H-M   'P 1'
#
loop_
_entity.id
_entity.type
_entity.pdbx_description
1 polymer ?
#
loop_
_entity_poly.entity_id
_entity_poly.type
_entity_poly.pdbx_seq_one_letter_code
_entity_poly.pdbx_strand_id
1 'polypeptide(L)'
;GAGGAGQPNLIAPAFPGGTTFAGGGGGGTGGAGTASVGSGGSGGGGAGGNCQNTINAVAGTVNLGGGGGAGANGGADAGAGGKGVVFLRIADACKPGSFAVAPGCNTTAPVGSCTVATFTVSGTLTL
;
A
#
# COMPACT_ATOMS: atom_id res chain seq x y z
N GLY A 1 -7.68 1.99 -18.36
CA GLY A 1 -8.68 1.63 -17.33
C GLY A 1 -8.20 1.96 -15.93
N ALA A 2 -9.12 2.17 -15.00
CA ALA A 2 -8.80 2.38 -13.61
C ALA A 2 -8.32 1.08 -12.93
N GLY A 3 -7.48 1.20 -11.90
CA GLY A 3 -7.08 0.09 -11.06
C GLY A 3 -8.24 -0.42 -10.19
N GLY A 4 -8.25 -1.73 -9.91
CA GLY A 4 -9.23 -2.33 -9.01
C GLY A 4 -9.10 -1.80 -7.58
N ALA A 5 -10.21 -1.68 -6.88
CA ALA A 5 -10.20 -1.30 -5.47
C ALA A 5 -9.57 -2.40 -4.60
N GLY A 6 -8.81 -1.99 -3.60
CA GLY A 6 -8.29 -2.89 -2.57
C GLY A 6 -9.35 -3.30 -1.56
N GLN A 7 -8.91 -4.03 -0.53
CA GLN A 7 -9.78 -4.55 0.52
C GLN A 7 -9.54 -3.85 1.87
N PRO A 8 -10.60 -3.69 2.69
CA PRO A 8 -10.45 -3.10 4.01
C PRO A 8 -9.67 -4.02 4.96
N ASN A 9 -8.91 -3.42 5.86
CA ASN A 9 -8.21 -4.10 6.93
C ASN A 9 -9.01 -4.04 8.23
N LEU A 10 -9.37 -5.20 8.76
CA LEU A 10 -10.11 -5.32 10.02
C LEU A 10 -9.19 -5.63 11.23
N ILE A 11 -7.90 -5.86 11.00
CA ILE A 11 -6.92 -6.22 12.05
C ILE A 11 -6.38 -4.95 12.75
N ALA A 12 -6.09 -3.91 11.96
CA ALA A 12 -5.53 -2.65 12.44
C ALA A 12 -6.31 -1.45 11.89
N PRO A 13 -7.53 -1.19 12.37
CA PRO A 13 -8.42 -0.17 11.79
C PRO A 13 -7.89 1.26 11.91
N ALA A 14 -6.95 1.52 12.83
CA ALA A 14 -6.36 2.84 13.07
C ALA A 14 -4.98 3.02 12.40
N PHE A 15 -4.62 2.20 11.42
CA PHE A 15 -3.31 2.34 10.75
C PHE A 15 -3.20 3.67 10.01
N PRO A 16 -2.14 4.47 10.26
CA PRO A 16 -1.87 5.70 9.52
C PRO A 16 -1.62 5.41 8.03
N GLY A 17 -2.42 5.98 7.15
CA GLY A 17 -2.34 5.75 5.71
C GLY A 17 -3.60 5.11 5.11
N GLY A 18 -4.54 4.70 5.94
CA GLY A 18 -5.84 4.23 5.49
C GLY A 18 -6.22 2.83 5.98
N THR A 19 -7.47 2.50 5.75
CA THR A 19 -8.08 1.22 6.14
C THR A 19 -8.15 0.22 5.00
N THR A 20 -7.82 0.65 3.75
CA THR A 20 -7.92 -0.17 2.53
C THR A 20 -6.52 -0.44 1.99
N PHE A 21 -6.25 -1.67 1.56
CA PHE A 21 -4.94 -2.18 1.13
C PHE A 21 -5.02 -2.89 -0.22
N ALA A 22 -3.89 -3.00 -0.90
CA ALA A 22 -3.72 -3.75 -2.13
C ALA A 22 -4.58 -3.26 -3.31
N GLY A 23 -4.72 -1.93 -3.46
CA GLY A 23 -5.34 -1.32 -4.64
C GLY A 23 -4.54 -1.59 -5.91
N GLY A 24 -5.21 -1.85 -7.03
CA GLY A 24 -4.59 -2.09 -8.33
C GLY A 24 -4.01 -0.83 -8.95
N GLY A 25 -2.97 -0.96 -9.78
CA GLY A 25 -2.46 0.16 -10.58
C GLY A 25 -3.38 0.55 -11.73
N GLY A 26 -3.40 1.80 -12.09
CA GLY A 26 -4.11 2.36 -13.24
C GLY A 26 -3.41 2.05 -14.56
N GLY A 27 -4.14 1.92 -15.64
CA GLY A 27 -3.63 1.68 -16.97
C GLY A 27 -3.02 2.95 -17.59
N GLY A 28 -1.92 2.79 -18.33
CA GLY A 28 -1.32 3.84 -19.15
C GLY A 28 -2.06 4.06 -20.46
N THR A 29 -1.76 5.17 -21.14
CA THR A 29 -2.28 5.49 -22.48
C THR A 29 -1.16 5.77 -23.47
N GLY A 30 -1.19 5.07 -24.58
CA GLY A 30 -0.11 5.04 -25.60
C GLY A 30 -0.49 5.59 -26.98
N GLY A 31 -1.54 6.41 -27.11
CA GLY A 31 -2.00 6.94 -28.40
C GLY A 31 -1.84 8.44 -28.55
N ALA A 32 -1.85 8.91 -29.81
CA ALA A 32 -1.94 10.32 -30.18
C ALA A 32 -3.36 10.83 -29.85
N GLY A 33 -3.57 11.26 -28.63
CA GLY A 33 -4.85 11.84 -28.20
C GLY A 33 -4.83 12.23 -26.72
N THR A 34 -5.82 12.97 -26.30
CA THR A 34 -6.07 13.42 -24.93
C THR A 34 -6.67 12.32 -24.05
N ALA A 35 -6.37 11.05 -24.32
CA ALA A 35 -6.91 9.93 -23.55
C ALA A 35 -6.45 10.03 -22.10
N SER A 36 -7.39 10.01 -21.18
CA SER A 36 -7.13 10.05 -19.75
C SER A 36 -6.43 8.77 -19.31
N VAL A 37 -5.40 8.91 -18.49
CA VAL A 37 -4.74 7.78 -17.82
C VAL A 37 -5.69 7.14 -16.82
N GLY A 38 -5.51 5.84 -16.59
CA GLY A 38 -6.26 5.15 -15.56
C GLY A 38 -5.84 5.64 -14.17
N SER A 39 -6.82 5.93 -13.31
CA SER A 39 -6.56 6.19 -11.89
C SER A 39 -6.13 4.91 -11.19
N GLY A 40 -5.28 5.03 -10.17
CA GLY A 40 -5.00 3.94 -9.24
C GLY A 40 -6.24 3.60 -8.39
N GLY A 41 -6.37 2.34 -8.03
CA GLY A 41 -7.43 1.86 -7.15
C GLY A 41 -7.23 2.31 -5.70
N SER A 42 -8.32 2.43 -4.96
CA SER A 42 -8.26 2.68 -3.50
C SER A 42 -7.45 1.58 -2.82
N GLY A 43 -6.70 1.93 -1.79
CA GLY A 43 -5.75 1.01 -1.15
C GLY A 43 -4.34 1.08 -1.74
N GLY A 44 -3.96 2.23 -2.25
CA GLY A 44 -2.59 2.56 -2.61
C GLY A 44 -2.18 2.27 -4.05
N GLY A 45 -3.13 2.10 -4.96
CA GLY A 45 -2.81 1.95 -6.38
C GLY A 45 -2.26 3.25 -6.98
N GLY A 46 -1.21 3.15 -7.81
CA GLY A 46 -0.63 4.26 -8.56
C GLY A 46 -1.38 4.53 -9.87
N ALA A 47 -1.46 5.78 -10.31
CA ALA A 47 -2.06 6.15 -11.59
C ALA A 47 -1.16 5.78 -12.78
N GLY A 48 -1.73 5.50 -13.93
CA GLY A 48 -0.99 5.23 -15.16
C GLY A 48 -0.30 6.45 -15.75
N GLY A 49 0.64 6.22 -16.66
CA GLY A 49 1.37 7.23 -17.40
C GLY A 49 0.79 7.55 -18.76
N ASN A 50 1.20 8.69 -19.35
CA ASN A 50 0.79 9.14 -20.67
C ASN A 50 2.02 9.53 -21.51
N CYS A 51 2.19 8.96 -22.69
CA CYS A 51 3.33 9.23 -23.56
C CYS A 51 3.37 10.67 -24.12
N GLN A 52 2.23 11.30 -24.35
CA GLN A 52 2.18 12.62 -25.00
C GLN A 52 2.51 13.79 -24.06
N ASN A 53 2.17 13.68 -22.81
CA ASN A 53 2.38 14.73 -21.82
C ASN A 53 3.59 14.44 -20.91
N THR A 54 4.40 13.42 -21.24
CA THR A 54 5.53 13.00 -20.40
C THR A 54 5.15 12.78 -18.93
N ILE A 55 3.91 12.36 -18.68
CA ILE A 55 3.45 12.01 -17.34
C ILE A 55 3.88 10.57 -17.08
N ASN A 56 4.85 10.40 -16.20
CA ASN A 56 5.24 9.07 -15.73
C ASN A 56 4.13 8.46 -14.87
N ALA A 57 4.05 7.14 -14.93
CA ALA A 57 3.15 6.44 -14.04
C ALA A 57 3.57 6.60 -12.58
N VAL A 58 2.59 6.61 -11.70
CA VAL A 58 2.78 6.78 -10.27
C VAL A 58 3.04 5.43 -9.61
N ALA A 59 4.00 5.39 -8.69
CA ALA A 59 4.23 4.22 -7.86
C ALA A 59 3.06 3.96 -6.91
N GLY A 60 2.89 2.71 -6.51
CA GLY A 60 1.97 2.36 -5.44
C GLY A 60 2.37 2.99 -4.11
N THR A 61 1.39 3.32 -3.29
CA THR A 61 1.60 3.96 -1.98
C THR A 61 2.35 3.03 -1.03
N VAL A 62 3.37 3.57 -0.36
CA VAL A 62 4.18 2.85 0.62
C VAL A 62 3.32 2.34 1.77
N ASN A 63 3.58 1.11 2.21
CA ASN A 63 2.90 0.41 3.31
C ASN A 63 1.42 0.07 3.06
N LEU A 64 0.95 0.21 1.81
CA LEU A 64 -0.39 -0.25 1.42
C LEU A 64 -0.37 -1.46 0.49
N GLY A 65 0.80 -1.85 -0.07
CA GLY A 65 0.91 -3.01 -0.97
C GLY A 65 0.16 -2.85 -2.29
N GLY A 66 -0.10 -1.61 -2.71
CA GLY A 66 -0.79 -1.30 -3.94
C GLY A 66 0.09 -1.51 -5.18
N GLY A 67 -0.51 -1.78 -6.33
CA GLY A 67 0.19 -1.88 -7.61
C GLY A 67 0.66 -0.51 -8.11
N GLY A 68 1.78 -0.47 -8.82
CA GLY A 68 2.18 0.74 -9.56
C GLY A 68 1.35 0.92 -10.83
N GLY A 69 1.22 2.13 -11.30
CA GLY A 69 0.58 2.46 -12.56
C GLY A 69 1.35 1.93 -13.77
N ALA A 70 0.63 1.59 -14.84
CA ALA A 70 1.26 1.15 -16.08
C ALA A 70 1.93 2.33 -16.79
N GLY A 71 3.12 2.10 -17.34
CA GLY A 71 3.77 3.04 -18.25
C GLY A 71 2.99 3.20 -19.56
N ALA A 72 3.49 4.05 -20.43
CA ALA A 72 2.90 4.27 -21.75
C ALA A 72 3.92 4.04 -22.87
N ASN A 73 3.44 3.58 -24.03
CA ASN A 73 4.28 3.41 -25.20
C ASN A 73 4.80 4.79 -25.66
N GLY A 74 6.12 4.93 -25.76
CA GLY A 74 6.76 6.17 -26.18
C GLY A 74 7.52 6.93 -25.08
N GLY A 75 7.74 6.36 -23.89
CA GLY A 75 8.70 6.86 -22.93
C GLY A 75 8.23 7.15 -21.50
N ALA A 76 6.97 6.88 -21.17
CA ALA A 76 6.54 6.97 -19.79
C ALA A 76 6.86 5.66 -19.04
N ASP A 77 7.70 5.74 -18.01
CA ASP A 77 8.05 4.61 -17.16
C ASP A 77 6.86 4.11 -16.35
N ALA A 78 6.84 2.81 -16.08
CA ALA A 78 5.86 2.23 -15.17
C ALA A 78 6.19 2.58 -13.71
N GLY A 79 5.17 2.76 -12.91
CA GLY A 79 5.33 2.93 -11.46
C GLY A 79 5.69 1.62 -10.77
N ALA A 80 6.59 1.68 -9.80
CA ALA A 80 6.87 0.54 -8.93
C ALA A 80 5.68 0.20 -8.04
N GLY A 81 5.54 -1.07 -7.63
CA GLY A 81 4.58 -1.46 -6.60
C GLY A 81 4.90 -0.83 -5.25
N GLY A 82 3.89 -0.52 -4.47
CA GLY A 82 4.05 -0.04 -3.09
C GLY A 82 4.49 -1.17 -2.15
N LYS A 83 5.39 -0.86 -1.21
CA LYS A 83 5.74 -1.78 -0.13
C LYS A 83 4.49 -2.17 0.64
N GLY A 84 4.44 -3.43 1.08
CA GLY A 84 3.41 -3.93 1.98
C GLY A 84 3.66 -3.57 3.44
N VAL A 85 2.76 -4.01 4.28
CA VAL A 85 2.82 -3.93 5.74
C VAL A 85 2.36 -5.26 6.32
N VAL A 86 2.89 -5.64 7.48
CA VAL A 86 2.45 -6.84 8.21
C VAL A 86 1.81 -6.40 9.53
N PHE A 87 0.62 -6.89 9.81
CA PHE A 87 -0.07 -6.73 11.09
C PHE A 87 -0.15 -8.07 11.82
N LEU A 88 0.21 -8.07 13.08
CA LEU A 88 -0.01 -9.18 13.97
C LEU A 88 -0.88 -8.70 15.14
N ARG A 89 -2.02 -9.35 15.35
CA ARG A 89 -2.92 -9.06 16.47
C ARG A 89 -2.87 -10.19 17.49
N ILE A 90 -2.70 -9.82 18.76
CA ILE A 90 -2.72 -10.74 19.90
C ILE A 90 -3.72 -10.25 20.94
N ALA A 91 -4.48 -11.16 21.54
CA ALA A 91 -5.34 -10.82 22.68
C ALA A 91 -4.45 -10.47 23.90
N ASP A 92 -4.79 -9.41 24.62
CA ASP A 92 -3.98 -8.96 25.76
C ASP A 92 -3.90 -10.00 26.87
N ALA A 93 -4.92 -10.82 27.02
CA ALA A 93 -4.92 -11.96 27.95
C ALA A 93 -3.88 -13.05 27.61
N CYS A 94 -3.44 -13.12 26.37
CA CYS A 94 -2.45 -14.08 25.87
C CYS A 94 -1.09 -13.44 25.54
N LYS A 95 -0.99 -12.12 25.72
CA LYS A 95 0.21 -11.37 25.35
C LYS A 95 1.31 -11.56 26.39
N PRO A 96 2.51 -12.05 26.00
CA PRO A 96 3.65 -12.09 26.90
C PRO A 96 4.07 -10.71 27.38
N GLY A 97 4.62 -10.61 28.58
CA GLY A 97 5.12 -9.33 29.14
C GLY A 97 6.27 -8.72 28.33
N SER A 98 6.99 -9.54 27.58
CA SER A 98 8.10 -9.15 26.69
C SER A 98 7.68 -8.80 25.27
N PHE A 99 6.36 -8.77 24.95
CA PHE A 99 5.86 -8.52 23.60
C PHE A 99 6.35 -7.16 23.06
N ALA A 100 7.28 -7.21 22.12
CA ALA A 100 7.93 -6.04 21.55
C ALA A 100 8.29 -6.24 20.08
N VAL A 101 8.45 -5.14 19.36
CA VAL A 101 8.90 -5.13 17.95
C VAL A 101 10.13 -4.24 17.79
N ALA A 102 11.04 -4.63 16.90
CA ALA A 102 12.24 -3.89 16.54
C ALA A 102 12.44 -3.93 15.02
N PRO A 103 13.11 -2.95 14.38
CA PRO A 103 13.57 -1.67 14.94
C PRO A 103 12.42 -0.70 15.25
N GLY A 104 12.72 0.46 15.84
CA GLY A 104 11.76 1.43 16.36
C GLY A 104 10.80 2.10 15.35
N CYS A 105 10.96 1.86 14.04
CA CYS A 105 9.94 2.22 13.03
C CYS A 105 8.80 1.19 12.91
N ASN A 106 8.96 0.00 13.51
CA ASN A 106 7.87 -0.93 13.75
C ASN A 106 7.23 -0.58 15.09
N THR A 107 5.92 -0.75 15.24
CA THR A 107 5.19 -0.25 16.41
C THR A 107 4.25 -1.29 16.98
N THR A 108 3.89 -1.12 18.25
CA THR A 108 2.77 -1.82 18.88
C THR A 108 1.73 -0.82 19.34
N ALA A 109 0.45 -1.13 19.19
CA ALA A 109 -0.65 -0.29 19.64
C ALA A 109 -1.81 -1.13 20.21
N PRO A 110 -2.48 -0.65 21.28
CA PRO A 110 -3.68 -1.31 21.80
C PRO A 110 -4.86 -1.10 20.84
N VAL A 111 -5.66 -2.14 20.64
CA VAL A 111 -6.90 -2.09 19.85
C VAL A 111 -7.99 -2.90 20.59
N GLY A 112 -8.80 -2.23 21.38
CA GLY A 112 -9.76 -2.88 22.28
C GLY A 112 -9.04 -3.72 23.33
N SER A 113 -9.37 -5.01 23.43
CA SER A 113 -8.73 -6.00 24.32
C SER A 113 -7.57 -6.76 23.64
N CYS A 114 -6.98 -6.16 22.62
CA CYS A 114 -5.88 -6.74 21.87
C CYS A 114 -4.75 -5.74 21.69
N THR A 115 -3.55 -6.23 21.44
CA THR A 115 -2.42 -5.44 20.97
C THR A 115 -2.13 -5.82 19.51
N VAL A 116 -1.90 -4.80 18.66
CA VAL A 116 -1.49 -4.99 17.27
C VAL A 116 -0.04 -4.57 17.11
N ALA A 117 0.78 -5.48 16.61
CA ALA A 117 2.13 -5.18 16.13
C ALA A 117 2.08 -4.85 14.63
N THR A 118 2.73 -3.76 14.23
CA THR A 118 2.78 -3.27 12.84
C THR A 118 4.21 -3.24 12.36
N PHE A 119 4.49 -3.92 11.24
CA PHE A 119 5.80 -3.95 10.61
C PHE A 119 5.74 -3.25 9.26
N THR A 120 6.37 -2.09 9.16
CA THR A 120 6.54 -1.31 7.92
C THR A 120 7.91 -1.51 7.29
N VAL A 121 8.82 -2.14 8.02
CA VAL A 121 10.15 -2.57 7.58
C VAL A 121 10.44 -3.96 8.14
N SER A 122 11.46 -4.63 7.60
CA SER A 122 11.95 -5.89 8.16
C SER A 122 12.27 -5.73 9.64
N GLY A 123 11.89 -6.70 10.44
CA GLY A 123 12.05 -6.58 11.89
C GLY A 123 11.86 -7.89 12.64
N THR A 124 12.02 -7.81 13.96
CA THR A 124 11.89 -8.92 14.88
C THR A 124 10.72 -8.68 15.82
N LEU A 125 9.94 -9.72 16.07
CA LEU A 125 8.97 -9.80 17.14
C LEU A 125 9.58 -10.59 18.30
N THR A 126 9.56 -10.01 19.48
CA THR A 126 9.92 -10.69 20.73
C THR A 126 8.63 -11.08 21.47
N LEU A 127 8.57 -12.33 21.93
CA LEU A 127 7.43 -12.90 22.65
C LEU A 127 7.83 -13.24 24.08
#